data_16bc5e277a17022b14b3503b08784f70
#
_entry.id   16bc5e277a17022b14b3503b08784f70
#
_cell.length_a   1.000
_cell.length_b   1.000
_cell.length_c   1.000
_cell.angle_alpha   90.00
_cell.angle_beta   90.00
_cell.angle_gamma   90.00
#
_symmetry.space_group_name_H-M   'P 1'
#
loop_
_entity.id
_entity.type
_entity.pdbx_description
1 polymer ?
#
loop_
_entity_poly.entity_id
_entity_poly.type
_entity_poly.pdbx_seq_one_letter_code
_entity_poly.pdbx_strand_id
1 'polypeptide(L)'
;MINREEFYKLIDEVKNQRINFGDNEDLDIPEIADMDADQLAYLREAIDTMKSDLSLMKSYVDDRIRGRLTGKAFRWGDKVYRGRNGSKLVPYSKDKILDFLGDDWRIAIRPEFRTTAIKAIAKERGLDEKVIMESLFERVETEQLDVVPVNKAPKFLKELLDEDSKIVELGD
;
A
#
# COMPACT_ATOMS: atom_id res chain seq x y z
N MET A 1 -8.18 31.30 7.77
CA MET A 1 -7.68 29.96 8.18
C MET A 1 -8.90 29.08 8.24
N ILE A 2 -8.99 28.07 7.37
CA ILE A 2 -10.13 27.13 7.32
C ILE A 2 -10.17 26.37 8.65
N ASN A 3 -11.31 26.40 9.32
CA ASN A 3 -11.50 25.62 10.53
C ASN A 3 -11.92 24.16 10.18
N ARG A 4 -11.96 23.30 11.19
CA ARG A 4 -12.25 21.87 11.00
C ARG A 4 -13.63 21.61 10.40
N GLU A 5 -14.63 22.39 10.76
CA GLU A 5 -16.01 22.24 10.26
C GLU A 5 -16.11 22.65 8.78
N GLU A 6 -15.48 23.77 8.41
CA GLU A 6 -15.39 24.22 7.03
C GLU A 6 -14.69 23.18 6.15
N PHE A 7 -13.61 22.56 6.64
CA PHE A 7 -12.91 21.51 5.95
C PHE A 7 -13.78 20.26 5.69
N TYR A 8 -14.55 19.81 6.68
CA TYR A 8 -15.46 18.67 6.48
C TYR A 8 -16.58 18.99 5.51
N LYS A 9 -17.11 20.22 5.48
CA LYS A 9 -18.08 20.65 4.46
C LYS A 9 -17.52 20.52 3.05
N LEU A 10 -16.30 21.00 2.81
CA LEU A 10 -15.64 20.86 1.50
C LEU A 10 -15.49 19.38 1.08
N ILE A 11 -15.12 18.51 2.01
CA ILE A 11 -15.04 17.06 1.72
C ILE A 11 -16.41 16.49 1.32
N ASP A 12 -17.47 16.88 2.01
CA ASP A 12 -18.81 16.40 1.71
C ASP A 12 -19.32 16.93 0.37
N GLU A 13 -18.98 18.15 -0.01
CA GLU A 13 -19.27 18.69 -1.34
C GLU A 13 -18.55 17.94 -2.46
N VAL A 14 -17.23 17.68 -2.30
CA VAL A 14 -16.46 16.84 -3.23
C VAL A 14 -17.09 15.46 -3.40
N LYS A 15 -17.50 14.82 -2.29
CA LYS A 15 -18.20 13.52 -2.34
C LYS A 15 -19.52 13.60 -3.08
N ASN A 16 -20.32 14.62 -2.80
CA ASN A 16 -21.61 14.81 -3.44
C ASN A 16 -21.47 15.07 -4.94
N GLN A 17 -20.50 15.85 -5.36
CA GLN A 17 -20.22 16.07 -6.77
C GLN A 17 -19.78 14.77 -7.46
N ARG A 18 -18.88 13.98 -6.88
CA ARG A 18 -18.50 12.67 -7.42
C ARG A 18 -19.63 11.67 -7.54
N ILE A 19 -20.57 11.65 -6.58
CA ILE A 19 -21.75 10.79 -6.63
C ILE A 19 -22.67 11.21 -7.77
N ASN A 20 -22.83 12.52 -8.01
CA ASN A 20 -23.79 13.04 -8.97
C ASN A 20 -23.25 13.10 -10.41
N PHE A 21 -21.95 13.36 -10.60
CA PHE A 21 -21.34 13.67 -11.89
C PHE A 21 -20.28 12.67 -12.35
N GLY A 22 -19.78 11.80 -11.45
CA GLY A 22 -18.74 10.82 -11.75
C GLY A 22 -17.31 11.34 -11.55
N ASP A 23 -16.33 10.42 -11.64
CA ASP A 23 -14.91 10.71 -11.32
C ASP A 23 -14.17 11.51 -12.40
N ASN A 24 -14.79 11.77 -13.56
CA ASN A 24 -14.12 12.36 -14.73
C ASN A 24 -14.51 13.81 -15.02
N GLU A 25 -15.38 14.41 -14.21
CA GLU A 25 -15.73 15.82 -14.36
C GLU A 25 -14.88 16.72 -13.45
N ASP A 26 -14.58 17.92 -13.94
CA ASP A 26 -13.88 18.93 -13.15
C ASP A 26 -14.73 19.32 -11.94
N LEU A 27 -14.11 19.28 -10.75
CA LEU A 27 -14.78 19.70 -9.53
C LEU A 27 -14.93 21.21 -9.54
N ASP A 28 -16.16 21.69 -9.48
CA ASP A 28 -16.50 23.10 -9.30
C ASP A 28 -16.99 23.32 -7.86
N ILE A 29 -16.08 23.81 -7.02
CA ILE A 29 -16.34 24.14 -5.63
C ILE A 29 -16.10 25.64 -5.46
N PRO A 30 -17.17 26.46 -5.48
CA PRO A 30 -17.04 27.92 -5.45
C PRO A 30 -16.21 28.41 -4.27
N GLU A 31 -16.32 27.80 -3.10
CA GLU A 31 -15.57 28.18 -1.90
C GLU A 31 -14.07 28.00 -2.08
N ILE A 32 -13.61 27.04 -2.90
CA ILE A 32 -12.21 26.85 -3.21
C ILE A 32 -11.76 27.83 -4.30
N ALA A 33 -12.62 28.09 -5.28
CA ALA A 33 -12.33 29.02 -6.37
C ALA A 33 -12.10 30.45 -5.88
N ASP A 34 -12.78 30.85 -4.81
CA ASP A 34 -12.68 32.18 -4.21
C ASP A 34 -11.52 32.33 -3.19
N MET A 35 -10.76 31.25 -2.91
CA MET A 35 -9.65 31.27 -1.96
C MET A 35 -8.43 31.99 -2.54
N ASP A 36 -7.77 32.77 -1.68
CA ASP A 36 -6.46 33.31 -2.00
C ASP A 36 -5.34 32.25 -1.93
N ALA A 37 -4.14 32.62 -2.38
CA ALA A 37 -3.00 31.70 -2.46
C ALA A 37 -2.60 31.10 -1.10
N ASP A 38 -2.70 31.87 -0.02
CA ASP A 38 -2.32 31.41 1.33
C ASP A 38 -3.38 30.43 1.87
N GLN A 39 -4.64 30.69 1.59
CA GLN A 39 -5.75 29.79 1.94
C GLN A 39 -5.65 28.47 1.18
N LEU A 40 -5.34 28.51 -0.12
CA LEU A 40 -5.12 27.32 -0.94
C LEU A 40 -3.91 26.50 -0.47
N ALA A 41 -2.81 27.17 -0.11
CA ALA A 41 -1.63 26.49 0.44
C ALA A 41 -1.95 25.79 1.76
N TYR A 42 -2.66 26.46 2.66
CA TYR A 42 -3.10 25.87 3.93
C TYR A 42 -4.03 24.67 3.73
N LEU A 43 -5.01 24.78 2.83
CA LEU A 43 -5.91 23.68 2.48
C LEU A 43 -5.13 22.46 1.95
N ARG A 44 -4.16 22.69 1.08
CA ARG A 44 -3.30 21.63 0.55
C ARG A 44 -2.53 20.89 1.66
N GLU A 45 -1.91 21.64 2.58
CA GLU A 45 -1.19 21.04 3.72
C GLU A 45 -2.13 20.24 4.63
N ALA A 46 -3.33 20.74 4.87
CA ALA A 46 -4.34 20.02 5.63
C ALA A 46 -4.74 18.70 4.95
N ILE A 47 -4.92 18.71 3.62
CA ILE A 47 -5.22 17.51 2.84
C ILE A 47 -4.06 16.49 2.92
N ASP A 48 -2.81 16.94 2.79
CA ASP A 48 -1.65 16.04 2.83
C ASP A 48 -1.47 15.43 4.23
N THR A 49 -1.74 16.18 5.29
CA THR A 49 -1.78 15.66 6.67
C THR A 49 -2.86 14.60 6.83
N MET A 50 -4.09 14.86 6.36
CA MET A 50 -5.18 13.89 6.45
C MET A 50 -4.92 12.63 5.65
N LYS A 51 -4.29 12.72 4.46
CA LYS A 51 -3.88 11.53 3.70
C LYS A 51 -2.91 10.67 4.49
N SER A 52 -1.95 11.30 5.19
CA SER A 52 -1.01 10.59 6.06
C SER A 52 -1.74 9.86 7.19
N ASP A 53 -2.63 10.56 7.90
CA ASP A 53 -3.40 9.98 9.01
C ASP A 53 -4.31 8.84 8.54
N LEU A 54 -5.00 9.02 7.41
CA LEU A 54 -5.82 7.97 6.80
C LEU A 54 -4.99 6.76 6.36
N SER A 55 -3.77 6.99 5.86
CA SER A 55 -2.85 5.91 5.51
C SER A 55 -2.41 5.11 6.74
N LEU A 56 -2.12 5.77 7.85
CA LEU A 56 -1.81 5.12 9.12
C LEU A 56 -3.01 4.33 9.66
N MET A 57 -4.20 4.92 9.65
CA MET A 57 -5.43 4.23 10.05
C MET A 57 -5.69 2.99 9.17
N LYS A 58 -5.53 3.14 7.86
CA LYS A 58 -5.68 2.02 6.92
C LYS A 58 -4.69 0.91 7.22
N SER A 59 -3.41 1.23 7.44
CA SER A 59 -2.39 0.25 7.80
C SER A 59 -2.76 -0.51 9.07
N TYR A 60 -3.23 0.21 10.10
CA TYR A 60 -3.68 -0.41 11.34
C TYR A 60 -4.86 -1.36 11.14
N VAL A 61 -5.86 -0.95 10.33
CA VAL A 61 -7.01 -1.80 9.98
C VAL A 61 -6.57 -3.02 9.19
N ASP A 62 -5.69 -2.85 8.19
CA ASP A 62 -5.14 -3.93 7.38
C ASP A 62 -4.39 -4.95 8.25
N ASP A 63 -3.62 -4.50 9.25
CA ASP A 63 -2.93 -5.37 10.21
C ASP A 63 -3.92 -6.18 11.08
N ARG A 64 -5.01 -5.54 11.51
CA ARG A 64 -6.07 -6.24 12.28
C ARG A 64 -6.83 -7.26 11.44
N ILE A 65 -7.11 -6.94 10.19
CA ILE A 65 -7.72 -7.89 9.24
C ILE A 65 -6.75 -9.04 8.99
N ARG A 66 -5.48 -8.75 8.71
CA ARG A 66 -4.43 -9.74 8.46
C ARG A 66 -4.34 -10.77 9.60
N GLY A 67 -4.24 -10.33 10.84
CA GLY A 67 -4.16 -11.22 11.99
C GLY A 67 -5.40 -12.10 12.23
N ARG A 68 -6.53 -11.78 11.58
CA ARG A 68 -7.76 -12.60 11.65
C ARG A 68 -7.93 -13.54 10.45
N LEU A 69 -7.16 -13.32 9.38
CA LEU A 69 -7.33 -14.00 8.10
C LEU A 69 -6.19 -14.96 7.76
N THR A 70 -5.29 -15.26 8.69
CA THR A 70 -4.23 -16.26 8.41
C THR A 70 -4.86 -17.57 7.96
N GLY A 71 -4.57 -18.01 6.73
CA GLY A 71 -5.19 -19.20 6.12
C GLY A 71 -6.70 -19.06 5.84
N LYS A 72 -7.25 -17.84 5.81
CA LYS A 72 -8.69 -17.59 5.63
C LYS A 72 -8.93 -16.51 4.60
N ALA A 73 -10.16 -16.47 4.07
CA ALA A 73 -10.64 -15.41 3.21
C ALA A 73 -12.09 -15.03 3.55
N PHE A 74 -12.48 -13.82 3.22
CA PHE A 74 -13.89 -13.40 3.22
C PHE A 74 -14.16 -12.40 2.10
N ARG A 75 -15.42 -12.31 1.72
CA ARG A 75 -15.91 -11.31 0.77
C ARG A 75 -16.58 -10.16 1.50
N TRP A 76 -16.35 -8.94 1.01
CA TRP A 76 -17.06 -7.74 1.41
C TRP A 76 -17.34 -6.88 0.18
N GLY A 77 -18.59 -6.76 -0.22
CA GLY A 77 -19.00 -6.07 -1.43
C GLY A 77 -18.35 -6.67 -2.68
N ASP A 78 -17.65 -5.84 -3.44
CA ASP A 78 -16.94 -6.20 -4.67
C ASP A 78 -15.49 -6.70 -4.45
N LYS A 79 -15.08 -6.89 -3.18
CA LYS A 79 -13.70 -7.26 -2.82
C LYS A 79 -13.63 -8.56 -2.05
N VAL A 80 -12.55 -9.29 -2.31
CA VAL A 80 -12.13 -10.46 -1.55
C VAL A 80 -10.89 -10.11 -0.76
N TYR A 81 -10.92 -10.38 0.53
CA TYR A 81 -9.83 -10.24 1.48
C TYR A 81 -9.29 -11.62 1.81
N ARG A 82 -7.98 -11.80 1.67
CA ARG A 82 -7.31 -13.08 1.90
C ARG A 82 -6.01 -12.87 2.66
N GLY A 83 -5.85 -13.59 3.77
CA GLY A 83 -4.57 -13.74 4.44
C GLY A 83 -3.74 -14.81 3.73
N ARG A 84 -2.51 -14.51 3.39
CA ARG A 84 -1.57 -15.48 2.83
C ARG A 84 -0.20 -15.36 3.48
N ASN A 85 0.52 -16.47 3.49
CA ASN A 85 1.91 -16.47 3.85
C ASN A 85 2.73 -15.85 2.72
N GLY A 86 3.60 -14.94 3.06
CA GLY A 86 4.55 -14.32 2.17
C GLY A 86 5.95 -14.38 2.77
N SER A 87 6.90 -13.80 2.09
CA SER A 87 8.24 -13.63 2.65
C SER A 87 8.81 -12.29 2.23
N LYS A 88 9.59 -11.68 3.11
CA LYS A 88 10.41 -10.51 2.80
C LYS A 88 11.88 -10.81 3.03
N LEU A 89 12.71 -10.11 2.27
CA LEU A 89 14.16 -10.14 2.46
C LEU A 89 14.53 -9.06 3.49
N VAL A 90 15.18 -9.48 4.55
CA VAL A 90 15.68 -8.59 5.60
C VAL A 90 17.21 -8.62 5.55
N PRO A 91 17.88 -7.46 5.51
CA PRO A 91 19.32 -7.42 5.52
C PRO A 91 19.90 -8.05 6.79
N TYR A 92 20.87 -8.93 6.68
CA TYR A 92 21.64 -9.39 7.82
C TYR A 92 22.42 -8.26 8.49
N SER A 93 23.01 -7.38 7.66
CA SER A 93 23.74 -6.20 8.11
C SER A 93 23.73 -5.14 7.02
N LYS A 94 23.49 -3.89 7.42
CA LYS A 94 23.60 -2.74 6.49
C LYS A 94 25.04 -2.59 5.99
N ASP A 95 26.03 -2.80 6.86
CA ASP A 95 27.44 -2.64 6.51
C ASP A 95 27.88 -3.67 5.47
N LYS A 96 27.47 -4.94 5.60
CA LYS A 96 27.75 -5.96 4.58
C LYS A 96 27.19 -5.60 3.21
N ILE A 97 26.01 -4.98 3.17
CA ILE A 97 25.41 -4.54 1.91
C ILE A 97 26.20 -3.35 1.36
N LEU A 98 26.57 -2.39 2.19
CA LEU A 98 27.39 -1.25 1.77
C LEU A 98 28.76 -1.69 1.27
N ASP A 99 29.41 -2.63 1.96
CA ASP A 99 30.69 -3.21 1.54
C ASP A 99 30.58 -3.91 0.18
N PHE A 100 29.50 -4.66 -0.05
CA PHE A 100 29.22 -5.28 -1.35
C PHE A 100 29.00 -4.25 -2.46
N LEU A 101 28.25 -3.19 -2.17
CA LEU A 101 27.90 -2.15 -3.14
C LEU A 101 29.11 -1.27 -3.50
N GLY A 102 29.97 -0.93 -2.51
CA GLY A 102 31.04 0.04 -2.71
C GLY A 102 30.50 1.37 -3.22
N ASP A 103 31.03 1.86 -4.34
CA ASP A 103 30.61 3.13 -4.95
C ASP A 103 29.19 3.09 -5.55
N ASP A 104 28.63 1.91 -5.77
CA ASP A 104 27.28 1.72 -6.35
C ASP A 104 26.14 1.90 -5.32
N TRP A 105 26.47 2.21 -4.06
CA TRP A 105 25.47 2.33 -2.99
C TRP A 105 24.35 3.31 -3.31
N ARG A 106 24.63 4.39 -4.05
CA ARG A 106 23.65 5.42 -4.44
C ARG A 106 22.53 4.89 -5.35
N ILE A 107 22.83 3.85 -6.12
CA ILE A 107 21.88 3.22 -7.05
C ILE A 107 20.92 2.31 -6.28
N ALA A 108 21.42 1.67 -5.22
CA ALA A 108 20.72 0.61 -4.52
C ALA A 108 19.93 1.08 -3.29
N ILE A 109 20.14 2.31 -2.79
CA ILE A 109 19.47 2.84 -1.59
C ILE A 109 18.51 3.97 -1.96
N ARG A 110 17.17 3.74 -1.75
CA ARG A 110 16.13 4.77 -1.84
C ARG A 110 14.81 4.28 -1.21
N PRO A 111 14.38 4.71 -0.09
CA PRO A 111 15.05 4.96 1.20
C PRO A 111 15.58 3.67 1.82
N GLU A 112 15.26 2.52 1.24
CA GLU A 112 15.69 1.18 1.63
C GLU A 112 16.56 0.52 0.55
N PHE A 113 17.20 -0.58 0.90
CA PHE A 113 17.99 -1.35 -0.07
C PHE A 113 17.10 -1.95 -1.14
N ARG A 114 17.33 -1.55 -2.39
CA ARG A 114 16.60 -2.06 -3.55
C ARG A 114 17.19 -3.40 -4.00
N THR A 115 16.53 -4.47 -3.65
CA THR A 115 16.96 -5.84 -4.00
C THR A 115 17.12 -6.04 -5.52
N THR A 116 16.29 -5.37 -6.34
CA THR A 116 16.42 -5.39 -7.79
C THR A 116 17.72 -4.75 -8.29
N ALA A 117 18.15 -3.64 -7.68
CA ALA A 117 19.41 -2.99 -8.03
C ALA A 117 20.61 -3.84 -7.58
N ILE A 118 20.55 -4.42 -6.38
CA ILE A 118 21.60 -5.31 -5.88
C ILE A 118 21.79 -6.52 -6.80
N LYS A 119 20.70 -7.13 -7.28
CA LYS A 119 20.76 -8.23 -8.27
C LYS A 119 21.39 -7.79 -9.59
N ALA A 120 21.03 -6.61 -10.08
CA ALA A 120 21.61 -6.06 -11.31
C ALA A 120 23.12 -5.86 -11.17
N ILE A 121 23.58 -5.28 -10.04
CA ILE A 121 25.00 -5.09 -9.73
C ILE A 121 25.72 -6.44 -9.60
N ALA A 122 25.12 -7.44 -8.95
CA ALA A 122 25.71 -8.78 -8.87
C ALA A 122 25.93 -9.37 -10.26
N LYS A 123 24.93 -9.26 -11.14
CA LYS A 123 25.00 -9.72 -12.53
C LYS A 123 26.08 -9.00 -13.35
N GLU A 124 26.18 -7.68 -13.23
CA GLU A 124 27.26 -6.90 -13.89
C GLU A 124 28.64 -7.32 -13.44
N ARG A 125 28.80 -7.70 -12.17
CA ARG A 125 30.05 -8.21 -11.61
C ARG A 125 30.32 -9.70 -11.91
N GLY A 126 29.44 -10.36 -12.69
CA GLY A 126 29.57 -11.78 -13.02
C GLY A 126 29.35 -12.72 -11.82
N LEU A 127 28.65 -12.25 -10.78
CA LEU A 127 28.35 -13.02 -9.58
C LEU A 127 26.97 -13.67 -9.68
N ASP A 128 26.79 -14.81 -9.03
CA ASP A 128 25.50 -15.48 -8.93
C ASP A 128 24.53 -14.68 -8.04
N GLU A 129 23.44 -14.19 -8.65
CA GLU A 129 22.43 -13.37 -7.97
C GLU A 129 21.85 -14.05 -6.72
N LYS A 130 21.61 -15.37 -6.80
CA LYS A 130 21.02 -16.13 -5.72
C LYS A 130 21.98 -16.23 -4.53
N VAL A 131 23.24 -16.57 -4.79
CA VAL A 131 24.29 -16.66 -3.77
C VAL A 131 24.48 -15.31 -3.08
N ILE A 132 24.52 -14.21 -3.84
CA ILE A 132 24.66 -12.87 -3.28
C ILE A 132 23.45 -12.52 -2.42
N MET A 133 22.22 -12.76 -2.90
CA MET A 133 21.02 -12.45 -2.11
C MET A 133 20.94 -13.26 -0.82
N GLU A 134 21.30 -14.53 -0.84
CA GLU A 134 21.34 -15.39 0.35
C GLU A 134 22.46 -15.00 1.34
N SER A 135 23.56 -14.41 0.85
CA SER A 135 24.66 -13.93 1.73
C SER A 135 24.36 -12.58 2.40
N LEU A 136 23.53 -11.74 1.78
CA LEU A 136 23.23 -10.38 2.24
C LEU A 136 21.89 -10.27 2.98
N PHE A 137 20.94 -11.16 2.69
CA PHE A 137 19.57 -11.08 3.21
C PHE A 137 19.09 -12.40 3.78
N GLU A 138 18.38 -12.30 4.88
CA GLU A 138 17.57 -13.38 5.42
C GLU A 138 16.16 -13.31 4.80
N ARG A 139 15.59 -14.48 4.49
CA ARG A 139 14.19 -14.58 4.10
C ARG A 139 13.34 -14.82 5.34
N VAL A 140 12.62 -13.78 5.74
CA VAL A 140 11.71 -13.84 6.89
C VAL A 140 10.29 -14.07 6.38
N GLU A 141 9.61 -15.06 6.93
CA GLU A 141 8.19 -15.28 6.66
C GLU A 141 7.36 -14.11 7.17
N THR A 142 6.37 -13.73 6.40
CA THR A 142 5.47 -12.64 6.72
C THR A 142 4.05 -13.02 6.34
N GLU A 143 3.12 -12.61 7.15
CA GLU A 143 1.71 -12.65 6.77
C GLU A 143 1.40 -11.44 5.90
N GLN A 144 0.69 -11.66 4.80
CA GLN A 144 0.29 -10.62 3.86
C GLN A 144 -1.23 -10.62 3.73
N LEU A 145 -1.80 -9.43 3.59
CA LEU A 145 -3.21 -9.24 3.27
C LEU A 145 -3.33 -8.91 1.79
N ASP A 146 -3.95 -9.81 1.03
CA ASP A 146 -4.36 -9.55 -0.35
C ASP A 146 -5.80 -9.02 -0.36
N VAL A 147 -6.00 -7.91 -1.05
CA VAL A 147 -7.33 -7.36 -1.31
C VAL A 147 -7.51 -7.26 -2.81
N VAL A 148 -8.37 -8.10 -3.36
CA VAL A 148 -8.59 -8.17 -4.81
C VAL A 148 -10.07 -7.99 -5.15
N PRO A 149 -10.41 -7.33 -6.27
CA PRO A 149 -11.78 -7.30 -6.76
C PRO A 149 -12.30 -8.73 -7.02
N VAL A 150 -13.58 -9.00 -6.76
CA VAL A 150 -14.20 -10.32 -6.96
C VAL A 150 -13.99 -10.84 -8.38
N ASN A 151 -14.09 -9.97 -9.40
CA ASN A 151 -13.88 -10.37 -10.79
C ASN A 151 -12.44 -10.83 -11.10
N LYS A 152 -11.45 -10.39 -10.32
CA LYS A 152 -10.03 -10.79 -10.43
C LYS A 152 -9.62 -11.89 -9.45
N ALA A 153 -10.52 -12.27 -8.52
CA ALA A 153 -10.23 -13.33 -7.57
C ALA A 153 -10.09 -14.69 -8.29
N PRO A 154 -9.23 -15.61 -7.79
CA PRO A 154 -9.15 -16.97 -8.29
C PRO A 154 -10.50 -17.67 -8.29
N LYS A 155 -10.73 -18.58 -9.29
CA LYS A 155 -12.03 -19.23 -9.48
C LYS A 155 -12.52 -19.95 -8.22
N PHE A 156 -11.63 -20.70 -7.54
CA PHE A 156 -11.96 -21.41 -6.32
C PHE A 156 -12.44 -20.50 -5.19
N LEU A 157 -11.88 -19.27 -5.08
CA LEU A 157 -12.34 -18.30 -4.08
C LEU A 157 -13.71 -17.73 -4.42
N LYS A 158 -14.04 -17.57 -5.70
CA LYS A 158 -15.37 -17.12 -6.13
C LYS A 158 -16.44 -18.15 -5.80
N GLU A 159 -16.11 -19.43 -5.92
CA GLU A 159 -17.02 -20.53 -5.60
C GLU A 159 -17.23 -20.72 -4.09
N LEU A 160 -16.18 -20.46 -3.28
CA LEU A 160 -16.25 -20.54 -1.83
C LEU A 160 -16.90 -19.32 -1.16
N LEU A 161 -16.84 -18.15 -1.81
CA LEU A 161 -17.24 -16.85 -1.27
C LEU A 161 -18.46 -16.30 -2.04
N ASP A 162 -19.50 -17.11 -2.19
CA ASP A 162 -20.76 -16.72 -2.82
C ASP A 162 -21.60 -15.76 -1.95
N GLU A 163 -21.38 -15.76 -0.64
CA GLU A 163 -22.07 -14.91 0.33
C GLU A 163 -21.14 -13.85 0.94
N ASP A 164 -21.64 -12.63 1.12
CA ASP A 164 -20.92 -11.56 1.81
C ASP A 164 -20.69 -11.89 3.28
N SER A 165 -19.54 -11.45 3.80
CA SER A 165 -19.17 -11.49 5.21
C SER A 165 -18.92 -12.89 5.81
N LYS A 166 -19.00 -13.95 5.04
CA LYS A 166 -18.65 -15.29 5.52
C LYS A 166 -17.14 -15.51 5.45
N ILE A 167 -16.53 -15.83 6.60
CA ILE A 167 -15.13 -16.23 6.66
C ILE A 167 -15.02 -17.71 6.30
N VAL A 168 -14.19 -18.01 5.31
CA VAL A 168 -13.94 -19.38 4.84
C VAL A 168 -12.47 -19.72 5.09
N GLU A 169 -12.23 -20.94 5.61
CA GLU A 169 -10.87 -21.47 5.75
C GLU A 169 -10.35 -21.91 4.38
N LEU A 170 -9.15 -21.49 4.06
CA LEU A 170 -8.44 -21.95 2.87
C LEU A 170 -7.65 -23.18 3.31
N GLY A 171 -8.01 -24.33 2.79
CA GLY A 171 -7.20 -25.54 2.99
C GLY A 171 -5.77 -25.32 2.43
N ASP A 172 -4.80 -25.98 3.07
CA ASP A 172 -3.40 -26.00 2.65
C ASP A 172 -3.22 -26.55 1.23
#